data_57b44d17f98a870c38b3f1653636724c
#
_entry.id   57b44d17f98a870c38b3f1653636724c
#
_cell.length_a   1.000
_cell.length_b   1.000
_cell.length_c   1.000
_cell.angle_alpha   90.00
_cell.angle_beta   90.00
_cell.angle_gamma   90.00
#
_symmetry.space_group_name_H-M   'P 1'
#
loop_
_entity.id
_entity.type
_entity.pdbx_description
1 polymer ?
#
loop_
_entity_poly.entity_id
_entity_poly.type
_entity_poly.pdbx_seq_one_letter_code
_entity_poly.pdbx_strand_id
1 'polypeptide(L)'
;KQKELGFHVITDGEFRRTYWHLDFMWGFEGVGHEQTGSGVQFDGELASLEDTYLTGKIKAKAHPFVEHFKFLKQFEDENTVAKYTIPAPAQMFQQMIIPVNYKNTRKYYETNKELIHDIGTAYQEVIHQFYEAGCRNLQLDDCTWGAIVGDAAKQRYKLLGTDIEDVKKELLEVNNLALEGKPEDMVITSHICRGNYHSTFFTSGPYDSVADYVFAKENVDAESGNVA
;
A
#
# COMPACT_ATOMS: atom_id res chain seq x y z
N LYS A 1 4.98 26.58 -2.06
CA LYS A 1 3.56 26.90 -1.77
C LYS A 1 3.11 26.28 -0.43
N GLN A 2 3.31 24.97 -0.14
CA GLN A 2 2.92 24.35 1.14
C GLN A 2 3.58 25.08 2.32
N LYS A 3 4.88 25.35 2.27
CA LYS A 3 5.64 26.12 3.28
C LYS A 3 5.11 27.54 3.46
N GLU A 4 4.80 28.25 2.37
CA GLU A 4 4.21 29.61 2.39
C GLU A 4 2.83 29.64 3.07
N LEU A 5 2.12 28.50 3.08
CA LEU A 5 0.85 28.32 3.76
C LEU A 5 1.00 27.84 5.21
N GLY A 6 2.22 27.70 5.71
CA GLY A 6 2.52 27.33 7.09
C GLY A 6 2.45 25.83 7.39
N PHE A 7 2.50 24.95 6.38
CA PHE A 7 2.57 23.50 6.62
C PHE A 7 3.95 23.11 7.17
N HIS A 8 3.96 22.42 8.30
CA HIS A 8 5.16 21.83 8.88
C HIS A 8 5.55 20.50 8.20
N VAL A 9 4.60 19.81 7.60
CA VAL A 9 4.82 18.59 6.85
C VAL A 9 4.50 18.86 5.39
N ILE A 10 5.46 18.57 4.51
CA ILE A 10 5.31 18.74 3.06
C ILE A 10 5.37 17.39 2.35
N THR A 11 4.62 17.28 1.25
CA THR A 11 4.60 16.10 0.37
C THR A 11 4.87 16.53 -1.07
N ASP A 12 5.22 15.58 -1.93
CA ASP A 12 5.37 15.84 -3.37
C ASP A 12 4.03 15.92 -4.12
N GLY A 13 2.90 15.64 -3.43
CA GLY A 13 1.56 15.63 -4.01
C GLY A 13 1.35 14.52 -5.05
N GLU A 14 2.26 13.56 -5.11
CA GLU A 14 2.23 12.39 -6.02
C GLU A 14 2.19 12.76 -7.52
N PHE A 15 2.60 13.97 -7.88
CA PHE A 15 2.54 14.49 -9.26
C PHE A 15 3.32 13.67 -10.29
N ARG A 16 4.22 12.77 -9.84
CA ARG A 16 4.99 11.89 -10.73
C ARG A 16 4.34 10.54 -10.95
N ARG A 17 3.18 10.25 -10.30
CA ARG A 17 2.49 8.98 -10.38
C ARG A 17 1.30 9.06 -11.34
N THR A 18 1.16 8.08 -12.20
CA THR A 18 -0.06 7.83 -12.95
C THR A 18 -1.07 7.14 -12.06
N TYR A 19 -0.61 6.11 -11.35
CA TYR A 19 -1.40 5.38 -10.35
C TYR A 19 -0.66 5.42 -9.02
N TRP A 20 -1.34 5.87 -7.96
CA TRP A 20 -0.75 6.09 -6.65
C TRP A 20 -0.04 4.85 -6.08
N HIS A 21 -0.51 3.64 -6.41
CA HIS A 21 -0.02 2.36 -5.90
C HIS A 21 0.73 1.53 -6.96
N LEU A 22 0.23 1.43 -8.21
CA LEU A 22 0.81 0.54 -9.21
C LEU A 22 2.21 0.99 -9.64
N ASP A 23 2.41 2.30 -9.83
CA ASP A 23 3.72 2.87 -10.19
C ASP A 23 4.81 2.48 -9.17
N PHE A 24 4.44 2.40 -7.88
CA PHE A 24 5.35 1.92 -6.86
C PHE A 24 5.64 0.42 -7.02
N MET A 25 4.62 -0.41 -7.26
CA MET A 25 4.78 -1.86 -7.42
C MET A 25 5.71 -2.20 -8.59
N TRP A 26 5.68 -1.41 -9.66
CA TRP A 26 6.57 -1.58 -10.82
C TRP A 26 8.03 -1.26 -10.51
N GLY A 27 8.30 -0.64 -9.39
CA GLY A 27 9.63 -0.41 -8.85
C GLY A 27 10.36 -1.67 -8.37
N PHE A 28 9.66 -2.79 -8.17
CA PHE A 28 10.26 -4.06 -7.76
C PHE A 28 10.70 -4.92 -8.95
N GLU A 29 11.70 -5.78 -8.75
CA GLU A 29 11.95 -6.89 -9.66
C GLU A 29 10.81 -7.91 -9.57
N GLY A 30 10.56 -8.61 -10.67
CA GLY A 30 9.53 -9.65 -10.72
C GLY A 30 8.11 -9.12 -10.91
N VAL A 31 7.92 -7.81 -11.06
CA VAL A 31 6.62 -7.18 -11.34
C VAL A 31 6.63 -6.58 -12.74
N GLY A 32 5.61 -6.89 -13.53
CA GLY A 32 5.36 -6.33 -14.86
C GLY A 32 3.98 -5.68 -14.94
N HIS A 33 3.76 -4.92 -16.01
CA HIS A 33 2.46 -4.29 -16.28
C HIS A 33 2.19 -4.17 -17.78
N GLU A 34 0.92 -4.09 -18.14
CA GLU A 34 0.47 -3.84 -19.51
C GLU A 34 -0.91 -3.18 -19.54
N GLN A 35 -1.18 -2.44 -20.60
CA GLN A 35 -2.46 -1.75 -20.77
C GLN A 35 -3.46 -2.68 -21.45
N THR A 36 -4.44 -3.19 -20.70
CA THR A 36 -5.47 -4.13 -21.20
C THR A 36 -6.86 -3.54 -21.24
N GLY A 37 -7.08 -2.35 -20.66
CA GLY A 37 -8.40 -1.74 -20.49
C GLY A 37 -9.20 -2.30 -19.31
N SER A 38 -8.58 -3.04 -18.42
CA SER A 38 -9.16 -3.46 -17.13
C SER A 38 -9.27 -2.29 -16.15
N GLY A 39 -9.92 -2.49 -15.01
CA GLY A 39 -10.06 -1.45 -14.01
C GLY A 39 -10.78 -1.89 -12.76
N VAL A 40 -10.97 -0.95 -11.85
CA VAL A 40 -11.68 -1.13 -10.58
C VAL A 40 -13.04 -0.43 -10.66
N GLN A 41 -14.10 -1.15 -10.32
CA GLN A 41 -15.44 -0.59 -10.27
C GLN A 41 -15.65 0.18 -8.96
N PHE A 42 -15.84 1.48 -9.08
CA PHE A 42 -16.33 2.36 -8.03
C PHE A 42 -17.86 2.49 -8.11
N ASP A 43 -18.45 3.22 -7.18
CA ASP A 43 -19.89 3.45 -7.19
C ASP A 43 -20.27 4.27 -8.45
N GLY A 44 -20.89 3.58 -9.41
CA GLY A 44 -21.34 4.16 -10.69
C GLY A 44 -20.26 4.41 -11.74
N GLU A 45 -18.97 4.15 -11.47
CA GLU A 45 -17.88 4.49 -12.39
C GLU A 45 -16.76 3.44 -12.43
N LEU A 46 -16.19 3.19 -13.61
CA LEU A 46 -15.05 2.32 -13.80
C LEU A 46 -13.76 3.14 -13.88
N ALA A 47 -12.86 2.96 -12.91
CA ALA A 47 -11.51 3.47 -12.97
C ALA A 47 -10.64 2.51 -13.79
N SER A 48 -10.28 2.90 -15.02
CA SER A 48 -9.38 2.10 -15.86
C SER A 48 -7.96 2.11 -15.29
N LEU A 49 -7.36 0.93 -15.16
CA LEU A 49 -6.00 0.73 -14.66
C LEU A 49 -5.20 -0.14 -15.63
N GLU A 50 -3.87 -0.07 -15.52
CA GLU A 50 -3.00 -1.05 -16.16
C GLU A 50 -3.00 -2.35 -15.35
N ASP A 51 -3.03 -3.50 -16.04
CA ASP A 51 -2.86 -4.79 -15.39
C ASP A 51 -1.44 -4.89 -14.85
N THR A 52 -1.35 -5.27 -13.59
CA THR A 52 -0.07 -5.47 -12.89
C THR A 52 0.02 -6.92 -12.47
N TYR A 53 1.08 -7.62 -12.89
CA TYR A 53 1.23 -9.05 -12.73
C TYR A 53 2.68 -9.45 -12.45
N LEU A 54 2.92 -10.71 -12.03
CA LEU A 54 4.26 -11.21 -11.78
C LEU A 54 4.93 -11.71 -13.06
N THR A 55 6.20 -11.34 -13.21
CA THR A 55 7.13 -11.84 -14.22
C THR A 55 8.23 -12.70 -13.61
N GLY A 56 8.31 -12.76 -12.29
CA GLY A 56 9.26 -13.52 -11.49
C GLY A 56 8.92 -13.43 -9.99
N LYS A 57 9.80 -13.92 -9.13
CA LYS A 57 9.70 -13.68 -7.68
C LYS A 57 10.03 -12.22 -7.38
N ILE A 58 9.29 -11.64 -6.42
CA ILE A 58 9.43 -10.25 -6.02
C ILE A 58 10.74 -10.05 -5.27
N LYS A 59 11.50 -9.01 -5.65
CA LYS A 59 12.71 -8.58 -4.96
C LYS A 59 12.84 -7.07 -5.00
N ALA A 60 13.48 -6.51 -3.99
CA ALA A 60 13.88 -5.12 -4.03
C ALA A 60 15.00 -4.90 -5.05
N LYS A 61 15.02 -3.69 -5.60
CA LYS A 61 16.13 -3.10 -6.36
C LYS A 61 16.25 -1.63 -5.96
N ALA A 62 17.15 -0.86 -6.56
CA ALA A 62 17.16 0.59 -6.39
C ALA A 62 15.79 1.15 -6.81
N HIS A 63 14.99 1.59 -5.83
CA HIS A 63 13.60 1.92 -6.05
C HIS A 63 13.46 3.37 -6.57
N PRO A 64 12.78 3.60 -7.71
CA PRO A 64 12.72 4.93 -8.34
C PRO A 64 12.07 6.00 -7.45
N PHE A 65 11.18 5.64 -6.55
CA PHE A 65 10.52 6.58 -5.63
C PHE A 65 11.48 7.18 -4.60
N VAL A 66 12.61 6.53 -4.34
CA VAL A 66 13.68 7.11 -3.50
C VAL A 66 14.24 8.38 -4.12
N GLU A 67 14.40 8.43 -5.44
CA GLU A 67 14.84 9.65 -6.14
C GLU A 67 13.75 10.75 -6.11
N HIS A 68 12.48 10.37 -6.16
CA HIS A 68 11.38 11.32 -5.98
C HIS A 68 11.39 11.91 -4.56
N PHE A 69 11.64 11.09 -3.54
CA PHE A 69 11.81 11.56 -2.17
C PHE A 69 13.01 12.49 -2.01
N LYS A 70 14.18 12.15 -2.57
CA LYS A 70 15.37 13.02 -2.54
C LYS A 70 15.10 14.41 -3.11
N PHE A 71 14.25 14.49 -4.15
CA PHE A 71 13.81 15.78 -4.66
C PHE A 71 12.96 16.54 -3.64
N LEU A 72 11.99 15.90 -2.99
CA LEU A 72 11.15 16.52 -1.98
C LEU A 72 11.98 16.98 -0.77
N LYS A 73 12.94 16.16 -0.33
CA LYS A 73 13.81 16.44 0.82
C LYS A 73 14.60 17.76 0.69
N GLN A 74 14.91 18.20 -0.51
CA GLN A 74 15.62 19.49 -0.73
C GLN A 74 14.84 20.70 -0.20
N PHE A 75 13.54 20.54 0.07
CA PHE A 75 12.69 21.61 0.58
C PHE A 75 12.50 21.57 2.09
N GLU A 76 13.14 20.64 2.80
CA GLU A 76 13.17 20.64 4.26
C GLU A 76 13.94 21.85 4.80
N ASP A 77 13.54 22.31 5.96
CA ASP A 77 14.24 23.28 6.76
C ASP A 77 13.96 23.06 8.26
N GLU A 78 14.40 23.99 9.11
CA GLU A 78 14.21 23.92 10.57
C GLU A 78 12.73 23.82 11.02
N ASN A 79 11.77 24.22 10.18
CA ASN A 79 10.35 24.27 10.48
C ASN A 79 9.53 23.29 9.65
N THR A 80 10.15 22.56 8.70
CA THR A 80 9.42 21.78 7.71
C THR A 80 10.11 20.45 7.45
N VAL A 81 9.37 19.37 7.59
CA VAL A 81 9.82 17.98 7.29
C VAL A 81 9.13 17.43 6.05
N ALA A 82 9.87 16.65 5.28
CA ALA A 82 9.32 15.92 4.14
C ALA A 82 8.66 14.61 4.61
N LYS A 83 7.41 14.41 4.23
CA LYS A 83 6.68 13.16 4.39
C LYS A 83 6.51 12.51 3.02
N TYR A 84 6.79 11.23 2.93
CA TYR A 84 6.58 10.47 1.71
C TYR A 84 5.51 9.40 1.89
N THR A 85 4.76 9.11 0.83
CA THR A 85 3.68 8.12 0.83
C THR A 85 4.02 6.98 -0.12
N ILE A 86 3.77 5.76 0.30
CA ILE A 86 3.88 4.55 -0.52
C ILE A 86 2.67 3.65 -0.25
N PRO A 87 2.24 2.82 -1.19
CA PRO A 87 1.20 1.84 -0.90
C PRO A 87 1.67 0.86 0.18
N ALA A 88 0.77 0.43 1.05
CA ALA A 88 1.07 -0.58 2.05
C ALA A 88 1.47 -1.92 1.40
N PRO A 89 2.28 -2.74 2.07
CA PRO A 89 2.61 -4.10 1.61
C PRO A 89 1.37 -4.96 1.34
N ALA A 90 0.33 -4.82 2.18
CA ALA A 90 -0.96 -5.48 2.01
C ALA A 90 -1.64 -5.11 0.67
N GLN A 91 -1.47 -3.87 0.21
CA GLN A 91 -2.00 -3.43 -1.09
C GLN A 91 -1.34 -4.20 -2.25
N MET A 92 -0.02 -4.42 -2.18
CA MET A 92 0.71 -5.24 -3.15
C MET A 92 0.31 -6.71 -3.06
N PHE A 93 0.23 -7.26 -1.85
CA PHE A 93 -0.22 -8.64 -1.64
C PHE A 93 -1.60 -8.88 -2.24
N GLN A 94 -2.57 -8.01 -1.95
CA GLN A 94 -3.91 -8.10 -2.53
C GLN A 94 -3.89 -8.03 -4.06
N GLN A 95 -3.11 -7.12 -4.64
CA GLN A 95 -2.98 -7.00 -6.11
C GLN A 95 -2.53 -8.32 -6.74
N MET A 96 -1.65 -9.06 -6.10
CA MET A 96 -1.13 -10.32 -6.63
C MET A 96 -2.10 -11.50 -6.47
N ILE A 97 -3.02 -11.46 -5.50
CA ILE A 97 -3.96 -12.56 -5.24
C ILE A 97 -5.40 -12.32 -5.73
N ILE A 98 -5.70 -11.14 -6.30
CA ILE A 98 -7.02 -10.93 -6.93
C ILE A 98 -7.28 -11.99 -8.01
N PRO A 99 -8.54 -12.34 -8.30
CA PRO A 99 -8.88 -13.45 -9.20
C PRO A 99 -8.18 -13.40 -10.56
N VAL A 100 -8.03 -12.22 -11.16
CA VAL A 100 -7.37 -12.05 -12.46
C VAL A 100 -5.87 -12.40 -12.41
N ASN A 101 -5.19 -12.13 -11.30
CA ASN A 101 -3.76 -12.38 -11.11
C ASN A 101 -3.44 -13.72 -10.46
N TYR A 102 -4.41 -14.34 -9.78
CA TYR A 102 -4.18 -15.54 -8.97
C TYR A 102 -3.45 -16.66 -9.72
N LYS A 103 -3.89 -16.98 -10.95
CA LYS A 103 -3.27 -18.01 -11.77
C LYS A 103 -1.83 -17.64 -12.20
N ASN A 104 -1.56 -16.37 -12.43
CA ASN A 104 -0.22 -15.88 -12.74
C ASN A 104 0.69 -15.99 -11.51
N THR A 105 0.21 -15.54 -10.35
CA THR A 105 0.96 -15.57 -9.08
C THR A 105 1.36 -16.99 -8.71
N ARG A 106 0.47 -17.97 -8.90
CA ARG A 106 0.76 -19.38 -8.61
C ARG A 106 1.81 -20.03 -9.52
N LYS A 107 2.28 -19.36 -10.56
CA LYS A 107 3.46 -19.82 -11.33
C LYS A 107 4.77 -19.59 -10.59
N TYR A 108 4.82 -18.62 -9.67
CA TYR A 108 6.02 -18.18 -8.96
C TYR A 108 5.98 -18.49 -7.47
N TYR A 109 4.79 -18.56 -6.88
CA TYR A 109 4.53 -18.78 -5.46
C TYR A 109 3.50 -19.88 -5.26
N GLU A 110 3.88 -20.98 -4.61
CA GLU A 110 2.96 -22.08 -4.31
C GLU A 110 1.96 -21.68 -3.22
N THR A 111 2.40 -20.88 -2.24
CA THR A 111 1.61 -20.45 -1.09
C THR A 111 1.57 -18.93 -0.93
N ASN A 112 0.55 -18.43 -0.21
CA ASN A 112 0.51 -17.04 0.21
C ASN A 112 1.66 -16.69 1.15
N LYS A 113 2.08 -17.63 2.00
CA LYS A 113 3.17 -17.41 2.95
C LYS A 113 4.50 -17.07 2.26
N GLU A 114 4.82 -17.74 1.15
CA GLU A 114 6.00 -17.42 0.36
C GLU A 114 5.91 -16.02 -0.27
N LEU A 115 4.74 -15.67 -0.80
CA LEU A 115 4.49 -14.36 -1.38
C LEU A 115 4.59 -13.26 -0.32
N ILE A 116 3.98 -13.46 0.85
CA ILE A 116 4.03 -12.54 1.99
C ILE A 116 5.48 -12.31 2.42
N HIS A 117 6.27 -13.38 2.53
CA HIS A 117 7.68 -13.29 2.90
C HIS A 117 8.49 -12.44 1.91
N ASP A 118 8.35 -12.69 0.62
CA ASP A 118 9.12 -11.95 -0.39
C ASP A 118 8.66 -10.49 -0.50
N ILE A 119 7.35 -10.20 -0.40
CA ILE A 119 6.84 -8.82 -0.34
C ILE A 119 7.37 -8.10 0.90
N GLY A 120 7.21 -8.70 2.08
CA GLY A 120 7.67 -8.08 3.34
C GLY A 120 9.17 -7.76 3.31
N THR A 121 9.99 -8.72 2.90
CA THR A 121 11.45 -8.54 2.77
C THR A 121 11.81 -7.46 1.75
N ALA A 122 11.13 -7.42 0.61
CA ALA A 122 11.38 -6.40 -0.40
C ALA A 122 11.01 -4.99 0.10
N TYR A 123 9.92 -4.87 0.87
CA TYR A 123 9.55 -3.60 1.48
C TYR A 123 10.51 -3.17 2.59
N GLN A 124 11.01 -4.08 3.42
CA GLN A 124 12.05 -3.77 4.42
C GLN A 124 13.25 -3.09 3.75
N GLU A 125 13.73 -3.65 2.64
CA GLU A 125 14.85 -3.08 1.90
C GLU A 125 14.52 -1.71 1.30
N VAL A 126 13.33 -1.52 0.74
CA VAL A 126 12.91 -0.22 0.18
C VAL A 126 12.72 0.81 1.28
N ILE A 127 12.16 0.46 2.44
CA ILE A 127 12.05 1.33 3.62
C ILE A 127 13.46 1.76 4.07
N HIS A 128 14.42 0.83 4.09
CA HIS A 128 15.80 1.14 4.40
C HIS A 128 16.43 2.10 3.37
N GLN A 129 16.17 1.92 2.07
CA GLN A 129 16.62 2.86 1.03
C GLN A 129 16.05 4.28 1.24
N PHE A 130 14.78 4.41 1.64
CA PHE A 130 14.21 5.71 2.04
C PHE A 130 14.92 6.29 3.26
N TYR A 131 15.19 5.47 4.27
CA TYR A 131 15.91 5.90 5.47
C TYR A 131 17.31 6.43 5.15
N GLU A 132 18.09 5.70 4.35
CA GLU A 132 19.41 6.10 3.88
C GLU A 132 19.37 7.39 3.03
N ALA A 133 18.28 7.61 2.28
CA ALA A 133 18.05 8.87 1.59
C ALA A 133 17.66 10.02 2.54
N GLY A 134 17.54 9.75 3.84
CA GLY A 134 17.20 10.71 4.89
C GLY A 134 15.70 10.86 5.15
N CYS A 135 14.86 9.95 4.71
CA CYS A 135 13.45 9.92 5.08
C CYS A 135 13.29 9.58 6.56
N ARG A 136 12.50 10.38 7.28
CA ARG A 136 12.15 10.14 8.69
C ARG A 136 10.66 10.15 8.93
N ASN A 137 9.86 10.36 7.88
CA ASN A 137 8.41 10.38 7.95
C ASN A 137 7.83 9.70 6.70
N LEU A 138 7.43 8.45 6.84
CA LEU A 138 6.85 7.63 5.78
C LEU A 138 5.39 7.29 6.11
N GLN A 139 4.53 7.29 5.11
CA GLN A 139 3.15 6.84 5.25
C GLN A 139 2.89 5.64 4.35
N LEU A 140 2.29 4.61 4.91
CA LEU A 140 1.74 3.48 4.19
C LEU A 140 0.26 3.78 3.86
N ASP A 141 -0.08 3.82 2.58
CA ASP A 141 -1.47 4.01 2.15
C ASP A 141 -2.11 2.65 1.93
N ASP A 142 -3.09 2.31 2.77
CA ASP A 142 -3.74 1.00 2.80
C ASP A 142 -5.25 1.08 2.54
N CYS A 143 -5.66 0.76 1.32
CA CYS A 143 -7.06 0.61 0.97
C CYS A 143 -7.62 -0.80 1.27
N THR A 144 -6.75 -1.76 1.64
CA THR A 144 -7.17 -3.17 1.81
C THR A 144 -8.10 -3.34 2.98
N TRP A 145 -7.83 -2.68 4.11
CA TRP A 145 -8.68 -2.71 5.28
C TRP A 145 -10.08 -2.15 4.98
N GLY A 146 -10.15 -1.03 4.26
CA GLY A 146 -11.42 -0.46 3.80
C GLY A 146 -12.19 -1.40 2.87
N ALA A 147 -11.50 -2.15 2.03
CA ALA A 147 -12.10 -3.07 1.07
C ALA A 147 -12.72 -4.32 1.69
N ILE A 148 -12.36 -4.66 2.93
CA ILE A 148 -12.85 -5.87 3.64
C ILE A 148 -13.81 -5.59 4.79
N VAL A 149 -14.21 -4.32 4.98
CA VAL A 149 -15.26 -3.98 5.94
C VAL A 149 -16.66 -4.37 5.42
N GLY A 150 -17.54 -4.68 6.34
CA GLY A 150 -18.96 -4.91 6.08
C GLY A 150 -19.30 -6.32 5.57
N ASP A 151 -20.60 -6.58 5.52
CA ASP A 151 -21.14 -7.91 5.21
C ASP A 151 -20.93 -8.31 3.74
N ALA A 152 -20.91 -7.35 2.83
CA ALA A 152 -20.68 -7.61 1.40
C ALA A 152 -19.28 -8.23 1.16
N ALA A 153 -18.27 -7.73 1.83
CA ALA A 153 -16.92 -8.30 1.76
C ALA A 153 -16.89 -9.72 2.34
N LYS A 154 -17.50 -9.92 3.52
CA LYS A 154 -17.60 -11.24 4.14
C LYS A 154 -18.29 -12.28 3.24
N GLN A 155 -19.39 -11.89 2.61
CA GLN A 155 -20.09 -12.76 1.67
C GLN A 155 -19.24 -13.07 0.43
N ARG A 156 -18.56 -12.09 -0.13
CA ARG A 156 -17.67 -12.27 -1.29
C ARG A 156 -16.56 -13.28 -1.00
N TYR A 157 -15.85 -13.15 0.11
CA TYR A 157 -14.78 -14.09 0.48
C TYR A 157 -15.33 -15.50 0.77
N LYS A 158 -16.49 -15.60 1.41
CA LYS A 158 -17.17 -16.90 1.61
C LYS A 158 -17.50 -17.59 0.28
N LEU A 159 -17.96 -16.85 -0.73
CA LEU A 159 -18.21 -17.39 -2.07
C LEU A 159 -16.93 -17.87 -2.76
N LEU A 160 -15.80 -17.25 -2.46
CA LEU A 160 -14.48 -17.65 -2.94
C LEU A 160 -13.86 -18.82 -2.14
N GLY A 161 -14.58 -19.32 -1.13
CA GLY A 161 -14.09 -20.39 -0.26
C GLY A 161 -13.00 -19.98 0.72
N THR A 162 -12.87 -18.68 0.98
CA THR A 162 -11.84 -18.10 1.87
C THR A 162 -12.50 -17.52 3.12
N ASP A 163 -11.92 -17.78 4.29
CA ASP A 163 -12.34 -17.11 5.52
C ASP A 163 -11.76 -15.69 5.57
N ILE A 164 -12.63 -14.71 5.79
CA ILE A 164 -12.22 -13.31 5.89
C ILE A 164 -11.27 -13.07 7.07
N GLU A 165 -11.35 -13.88 8.13
CA GLU A 165 -10.43 -13.77 9.27
C GLU A 165 -9.01 -14.22 8.88
N ASP A 166 -8.87 -15.18 7.98
CA ASP A 166 -7.55 -15.56 7.46
C ASP A 166 -6.99 -14.48 6.53
N VAL A 167 -7.83 -13.84 5.73
CA VAL A 167 -7.43 -12.68 4.92
C VAL A 167 -6.89 -11.55 5.80
N LYS A 168 -7.59 -11.21 6.90
CA LYS A 168 -7.13 -10.17 7.84
C LYS A 168 -5.77 -10.50 8.46
N LYS A 169 -5.55 -11.76 8.81
CA LYS A 169 -4.25 -12.21 9.35
C LYS A 169 -3.14 -12.06 8.32
N GLU A 170 -3.39 -12.45 7.07
CA GLU A 170 -2.41 -12.33 5.99
C GLU A 170 -2.07 -10.86 5.68
N LEU A 171 -3.06 -9.95 5.67
CA LEU A 171 -2.84 -8.52 5.50
C LEU A 171 -1.99 -7.94 6.63
N LEU A 172 -2.32 -8.27 7.88
CA LEU A 172 -1.56 -7.84 9.04
C LEU A 172 -0.13 -8.41 9.02
N GLU A 173 0.02 -9.69 8.67
CA GLU A 173 1.31 -10.37 8.61
C GLU A 173 2.25 -9.68 7.62
N VAL A 174 1.79 -9.38 6.40
CA VAL A 174 2.64 -8.76 5.39
C VAL A 174 3.00 -7.32 5.75
N ASN A 175 2.08 -6.53 6.34
CA ASN A 175 2.37 -5.18 6.79
C ASN A 175 3.39 -5.21 7.94
N ASN A 176 3.19 -6.04 8.95
CA ASN A 176 4.09 -6.12 10.09
C ASN A 176 5.47 -6.67 9.71
N LEU A 177 5.54 -7.67 8.83
CA LEU A 177 6.81 -8.17 8.33
C LEU A 177 7.63 -7.07 7.63
N ALA A 178 6.99 -6.24 6.84
CA ALA A 178 7.65 -5.12 6.18
C ALA A 178 8.23 -4.06 7.14
N LEU A 179 7.67 -3.98 8.34
CA LEU A 179 8.08 -3.04 9.39
C LEU A 179 9.13 -3.61 10.36
N GLU A 180 9.43 -4.91 10.26
CA GLU A 180 10.46 -5.52 11.11
C GLU A 180 11.83 -4.88 10.85
N GLY A 181 12.48 -4.44 11.92
CA GLY A 181 13.79 -3.79 11.84
C GLY A 181 13.77 -2.36 11.30
N LYS A 182 12.62 -1.70 11.23
CA LYS A 182 12.57 -0.27 10.89
C LYS A 182 13.45 0.53 11.87
N PRO A 183 14.16 1.57 11.40
CA PRO A 183 14.95 2.44 12.28
C PRO A 183 14.08 3.14 13.32
N GLU A 184 14.59 3.24 14.56
CA GLU A 184 13.83 3.81 15.70
C GLU A 184 13.45 5.28 15.51
N ASP A 185 14.28 6.04 14.79
CA ASP A 185 14.06 7.47 14.51
C ASP A 185 13.27 7.70 13.21
N MET A 186 12.72 6.67 12.59
CA MET A 186 11.83 6.75 11.44
C MET A 186 10.38 6.55 11.89
N VAL A 187 9.57 7.60 11.74
CA VAL A 187 8.12 7.52 11.98
C VAL A 187 7.44 6.93 10.75
N ILE A 188 6.75 5.81 10.93
CA ILE A 188 5.93 5.19 9.88
C ILE A 188 4.47 5.20 10.33
N THR A 189 3.63 5.86 9.54
CA THR A 189 2.18 5.93 9.78
C THR A 189 1.43 5.12 8.74
N SER A 190 0.23 4.65 9.06
CA SER A 190 -0.68 4.05 8.10
C SER A 190 -1.88 4.95 7.84
N HIS A 191 -2.38 4.95 6.61
CA HIS A 191 -3.60 5.61 6.21
C HIS A 191 -4.60 4.61 5.64
N ILE A 192 -5.79 4.56 6.22
CA ILE A 192 -6.86 3.67 5.80
C ILE A 192 -7.86 4.45 4.96
N CYS A 193 -8.08 3.96 3.75
CA CYS A 193 -8.96 4.59 2.77
C CYS A 193 -10.09 3.63 2.35
N ARG A 194 -11.21 4.20 1.91
CA ARG A 194 -12.34 3.46 1.32
C ARG A 194 -12.46 3.66 -0.19
N GLY A 195 -11.39 4.16 -0.78
CA GLY A 195 -11.37 4.58 -2.18
C GLY A 195 -11.91 5.99 -2.37
N ASN A 196 -11.33 6.68 -3.32
CA ASN A 196 -11.79 7.98 -3.80
C ASN A 196 -11.43 8.11 -5.28
N TYR A 197 -12.42 8.00 -6.14
CA TYR A 197 -12.28 8.22 -7.57
C TYR A 197 -13.44 9.10 -8.06
N HIS A 198 -13.13 10.28 -8.58
CA HIS A 198 -14.12 11.28 -9.02
C HIS A 198 -15.21 11.56 -7.96
N SER A 199 -14.81 11.65 -6.69
CA SER A 199 -15.72 11.83 -5.53
C SER A 199 -16.65 10.64 -5.25
N THR A 200 -16.37 9.46 -5.77
CA THR A 200 -17.06 8.21 -5.43
C THR A 200 -16.21 7.35 -4.49
N PHE A 201 -16.82 6.47 -3.72
CA PHE A 201 -16.15 5.52 -2.84
C PHE A 201 -16.17 4.10 -3.43
N PHE A 202 -15.22 3.27 -3.01
CA PHE A 202 -15.17 1.86 -3.39
C PHE A 202 -15.99 0.98 -2.44
N THR A 203 -15.96 1.27 -1.13
CA THR A 203 -16.66 0.53 -0.09
C THR A 203 -17.21 1.45 0.99
N SER A 204 -18.21 0.95 1.73
CA SER A 204 -18.78 1.63 2.90
C SER A 204 -18.98 0.64 4.04
N GLY A 205 -19.02 1.12 5.28
CA GLY A 205 -19.25 0.32 6.47
C GLY A 205 -18.38 0.79 7.66
N PRO A 206 -18.70 0.39 8.89
CA PRO A 206 -17.90 0.72 10.07
C PRO A 206 -16.57 -0.07 10.08
N TYR A 207 -15.54 0.49 10.70
CA TYR A 207 -14.24 -0.19 10.86
C TYR A 207 -14.20 -1.24 11.97
N ASP A 208 -15.29 -1.39 12.76
CA ASP A 208 -15.35 -2.32 13.89
C ASP A 208 -14.83 -3.72 13.57
N SER A 209 -15.13 -4.22 12.37
CA SER A 209 -14.72 -5.57 11.95
C SER A 209 -13.21 -5.73 11.70
N VAL A 210 -12.47 -4.65 11.58
CA VAL A 210 -11.02 -4.64 11.34
C VAL A 210 -10.24 -3.90 12.42
N ALA A 211 -10.93 -3.23 13.36
CA ALA A 211 -10.33 -2.36 14.36
C ALA A 211 -9.25 -3.05 15.20
N ASP A 212 -9.49 -4.27 15.64
CA ASP A 212 -8.52 -5.05 16.43
C ASP A 212 -7.22 -5.37 15.68
N TYR A 213 -7.30 -5.47 14.35
CA TYR A 213 -6.13 -5.70 13.51
C TYR A 213 -5.37 -4.40 13.30
N VAL A 214 -6.04 -3.40 12.81
CA VAL A 214 -5.46 -2.12 12.40
C VAL A 214 -4.97 -1.31 13.58
N PHE A 215 -5.85 -1.02 14.55
CA PHE A 215 -5.51 -0.08 15.63
C PHE A 215 -4.81 -0.72 16.84
N ALA A 216 -4.81 -2.06 16.94
CA ALA A 216 -4.21 -2.74 18.09
C ALA A 216 -3.03 -3.65 17.76
N LYS A 217 -2.83 -4.05 16.50
CA LYS A 217 -1.85 -5.07 16.13
C LYS A 217 -0.93 -4.67 14.98
N GLU A 218 -1.24 -3.65 14.20
CA GLU A 218 -0.34 -3.14 13.18
C GLU A 218 0.81 -2.36 13.83
N ASN A 219 2.05 -2.66 13.45
CA ASN A 219 3.26 -2.14 14.07
C ASN A 219 3.67 -0.76 13.50
N VAL A 220 2.72 0.12 13.28
CA VAL A 220 2.95 1.51 12.87
C VAL A 220 2.95 2.44 14.08
N ASP A 221 3.53 3.63 13.91
CA ASP A 221 3.61 4.62 14.98
C ASP A 221 2.29 5.39 15.16
N ALA A 222 1.47 5.51 14.11
CA ALA A 222 0.12 6.08 14.16
C ALA A 222 -0.73 5.69 12.96
N GLU A 223 -2.05 5.73 13.15
CA GLU A 223 -3.05 5.46 12.14
C GLU A 223 -3.85 6.72 11.78
N SER A 224 -4.17 6.88 10.50
CA SER A 224 -5.13 7.87 10.04
C SER A 224 -6.19 7.20 9.14
N GLY A 225 -7.44 7.56 9.29
CA GLY A 225 -8.53 6.99 8.51
C GLY A 225 -9.50 8.06 8.00
N ASN A 226 -10.15 7.80 6.87
CA ASN A 226 -11.25 8.61 6.42
C ASN A 226 -12.46 8.33 7.29
N VAL A 227 -12.89 9.32 8.06
CA VAL A 227 -14.18 9.29 8.77
C VAL A 227 -15.23 9.61 7.72
N ALA A 228 -16.05 8.65 7.38
CA ALA A 228 -17.20 8.85 6.51
C ALA A 228 -18.39 9.33 7.33
#